data_8a1e142c4b3b66da0eb1696586ddf9b9
#
_entry.id   8a1e142c4b3b66da0eb1696586ddf9b9
#
_cell.length_a   1.000
_cell.length_b   1.000
_cell.length_c   1.000
_cell.angle_alpha   90.00
_cell.angle_beta   90.00
_cell.angle_gamma   90.00
#
_symmetry.space_group_name_H-M   'P 1'
#
loop_
_entity.id
_entity.type
_entity.pdbx_description
1 polymer ?
#
loop_
_entity_poly.entity_id
_entity_poly.type
_entity_poly.pdbx_seq_one_letter_code
_entity_poly.pdbx_strand_id
1 'polypeptide(L)'
;MTTGIAGVLVAIEGIDGSGKSTQCELLSSYLRKVDVAASVIKAKNENQNKAFKEFTKAFGITSDSISFAFLYQALHRRQFELARRELDNKKVVIADRWNPSFFVFHNLFGHLAERPRARKCLDDLAFEGLKPDICFLLNVPVRTAFQRRSKRKTEPSPNKQELGFYRSISAEYHKLAAEKEWVVINAQLPVKEIHRQIILLVKKTLREKAKIYIGA
;
A
#
# COMPACT_ATOMS: atom_id res chain seq x y z
N MET A 1 27.56 13.77 8.33
CA MET A 1 26.81 14.94 7.81
C MET A 1 25.47 14.44 7.28
N THR A 2 24.39 14.60 8.00
CA THR A 2 23.04 14.23 7.56
C THR A 2 22.61 15.22 6.48
N THR A 3 22.61 14.78 5.24
CA THR A 3 22.07 15.54 4.12
C THR A 3 20.63 15.92 4.44
N GLY A 4 20.29 17.22 4.37
CA GLY A 4 19.00 17.80 4.72
C GLY A 4 17.88 17.44 3.75
N ILE A 5 17.62 16.13 3.55
CA ILE A 5 16.53 15.63 2.71
C ILE A 5 15.28 15.55 3.57
N ALA A 6 14.19 16.18 3.14
CA ALA A 6 12.87 15.95 3.74
C ALA A 6 12.50 14.45 3.65
N GLY A 7 11.73 13.94 4.61
CA GLY A 7 11.23 12.57 4.56
C GLY A 7 10.47 12.30 3.26
N VAL A 8 10.59 11.09 2.71
CA VAL A 8 9.94 10.68 1.46
C VAL A 8 9.02 9.50 1.71
N LEU A 9 7.74 9.62 1.31
CA LEU A 9 6.74 8.56 1.42
C LEU A 9 6.60 7.84 0.06
N VAL A 10 6.96 6.57 0.04
CA VAL A 10 6.80 5.67 -1.10
C VAL A 10 5.68 4.68 -0.80
N ALA A 11 4.64 4.62 -1.61
CA ALA A 11 3.59 3.60 -1.48
C ALA A 11 3.73 2.52 -2.57
N ILE A 12 3.53 1.26 -2.18
CA ILE A 12 3.47 0.13 -3.11
C ILE A 12 2.10 -0.54 -2.99
N GLU A 13 1.33 -0.46 -4.06
CA GLU A 13 -0.06 -0.91 -4.18
C GLU A 13 -0.21 -2.09 -5.14
N GLY A 14 -1.37 -2.73 -5.14
CA GLY A 14 -1.73 -3.84 -6.02
C GLY A 14 -2.45 -4.96 -5.27
N ILE A 15 -2.99 -5.92 -5.98
CA ILE A 15 -3.73 -7.06 -5.42
C ILE A 15 -2.82 -7.98 -4.57
N ASP A 16 -3.42 -8.85 -3.75
CA ASP A 16 -2.66 -9.83 -2.98
C ASP A 16 -1.98 -10.85 -3.92
N GLY A 17 -0.70 -11.13 -3.67
CA GLY A 17 0.14 -11.94 -4.56
C GLY A 17 0.87 -11.15 -5.65
N SER A 18 0.70 -9.82 -5.74
CA SER A 18 1.43 -9.00 -6.74
C SER A 18 2.92 -8.80 -6.42
N GLY A 19 3.36 -9.09 -5.19
CA GLY A 19 4.78 -8.98 -4.80
C GLY A 19 5.14 -7.73 -3.99
N LYS A 20 4.16 -6.97 -3.51
CA LYS A 20 4.36 -5.73 -2.72
C LYS A 20 5.35 -5.88 -1.58
N SER A 21 5.08 -6.79 -0.65
CA SER A 21 5.92 -6.96 0.55
C SER A 21 7.37 -7.32 0.17
N THR A 22 7.56 -8.14 -0.85
CA THR A 22 8.90 -8.47 -1.37
C THR A 22 9.62 -7.21 -1.88
N GLN A 23 8.94 -6.35 -2.62
CA GLN A 23 9.54 -5.12 -3.14
C GLN A 23 9.79 -4.08 -2.05
N CYS A 24 8.90 -3.98 -1.04
CA CYS A 24 9.12 -3.13 0.13
C CYS A 24 10.40 -3.52 0.88
N GLU A 25 10.59 -4.82 1.13
CA GLU A 25 11.76 -5.36 1.83
C GLU A 25 13.05 -5.16 1.03
N LEU A 26 13.00 -5.44 -0.29
CA LEU A 26 14.15 -5.22 -1.18
C LEU A 26 14.53 -3.75 -1.25
N LEU A 27 13.56 -2.84 -1.40
CA LEU A 27 13.80 -1.41 -1.44
C LEU A 27 14.41 -0.90 -0.12
N SER A 28 13.85 -1.31 1.03
CA SER A 28 14.39 -0.96 2.34
C SER A 28 15.82 -1.46 2.51
N SER A 29 16.10 -2.69 2.10
CA SER A 29 17.44 -3.28 2.17
C SER A 29 18.43 -2.54 1.27
N TYR A 30 17.99 -2.16 0.06
CA TYR A 30 18.81 -1.39 -0.86
C TYR A 30 19.15 0.00 -0.29
N LEU A 31 18.15 0.75 0.21
CA LEU A 31 18.35 2.10 0.75
C LEU A 31 19.33 2.08 1.93
N ARG A 32 19.20 1.10 2.82
CA ARG A 32 20.17 0.92 3.94
C ARG A 32 21.60 0.64 3.48
N LYS A 33 21.79 -0.11 2.38
CA LYS A 33 23.11 -0.39 1.82
C LYS A 33 23.80 0.86 1.22
N VAL A 34 23.02 1.88 0.90
CA VAL A 34 23.53 3.17 0.38
C VAL A 34 23.38 4.29 1.41
N ASP A 35 23.36 3.95 2.69
CA ASP A 35 23.30 4.84 3.85
C ASP A 35 22.10 5.80 3.87
N VAL A 36 20.98 5.38 3.26
CA VAL A 36 19.70 6.09 3.31
C VAL A 36 18.80 5.42 4.35
N ALA A 37 18.46 6.15 5.42
CA ALA A 37 17.57 5.65 6.46
C ALA A 37 16.18 5.36 5.89
N ALA A 38 15.68 4.14 6.07
CA ALA A 38 14.40 3.70 5.55
C ALA A 38 13.62 2.84 6.54
N SER A 39 12.31 3.02 6.58
CA SER A 39 11.36 2.23 7.39
C SER A 39 10.26 1.65 6.52
N VAL A 40 9.93 0.37 6.72
CA VAL A 40 8.76 -0.26 6.08
C VAL A 40 7.60 -0.23 7.07
N ILE A 41 6.46 0.27 6.62
CA ILE A 41 5.23 0.33 7.40
C ILE A 41 4.09 -0.43 6.73
N LYS A 42 3.23 -1.03 7.54
CA LYS A 42 2.01 -1.75 7.13
C LYS A 42 0.91 -1.43 8.12
N ALA A 43 -0.33 -1.46 7.65
CA ALA A 43 -1.48 -1.32 8.56
C ALA A 43 -1.52 -2.46 9.60
N LYS A 44 -1.14 -3.68 9.20
CA LYS A 44 -1.07 -4.88 10.06
C LYS A 44 0.09 -5.79 9.66
N ASN A 45 0.80 -6.33 10.65
CA ASN A 45 1.67 -7.49 10.46
C ASN A 45 0.87 -8.81 10.58
N GLU A 46 1.52 -9.97 10.46
CA GLU A 46 0.84 -11.27 10.48
C GLU A 46 0.12 -11.57 11.81
N ASN A 47 0.77 -11.30 12.95
CA ASN A 47 0.16 -11.51 14.27
C ASN A 47 -1.02 -10.57 14.49
N GLN A 48 -0.89 -9.30 14.11
CA GLN A 48 -1.98 -8.32 14.18
C GLN A 48 -3.14 -8.69 13.24
N ASN A 49 -2.84 -9.29 12.07
CA ASN A 49 -3.87 -9.76 11.16
C ASN A 49 -4.65 -10.95 11.74
N LYS A 50 -3.98 -11.86 12.47
CA LYS A 50 -4.65 -12.96 13.19
C LYS A 50 -5.56 -12.40 14.28
N ALA A 51 -5.06 -11.55 15.16
CA ALA A 51 -5.83 -10.91 16.23
C ALA A 51 -7.03 -10.10 15.69
N PHE A 52 -6.84 -9.36 14.58
CA PHE A 52 -7.92 -8.63 13.92
C PHE A 52 -9.03 -9.55 13.41
N LYS A 53 -8.68 -10.70 12.82
CA LYS A 53 -9.66 -11.69 12.35
C LYS A 53 -10.40 -12.34 13.51
N GLU A 54 -9.71 -12.67 14.60
CA GLU A 54 -10.31 -13.22 15.80
C GLU A 54 -11.29 -12.23 16.43
N PHE A 55 -10.89 -10.96 16.55
CA PHE A 55 -11.75 -9.88 17.05
C PHE A 55 -13.00 -9.71 16.18
N THR A 56 -12.86 -9.53 14.87
CA THR A 56 -14.01 -9.33 13.98
C THR A 56 -14.96 -10.51 14.01
N LYS A 57 -14.44 -11.75 14.11
CA LYS A 57 -15.25 -12.97 14.26
C LYS A 57 -16.00 -12.99 15.60
N ALA A 58 -15.33 -12.68 16.69
CA ALA A 58 -15.94 -12.68 18.04
C ALA A 58 -17.09 -11.69 18.18
N PHE A 59 -17.03 -10.54 17.49
CA PHE A 59 -18.06 -9.50 17.49
C PHE A 59 -19.03 -9.56 16.30
N GLY A 60 -18.97 -10.60 15.46
CA GLY A 60 -19.83 -10.74 14.29
C GLY A 60 -19.66 -9.62 13.25
N ILE A 61 -18.48 -8.99 13.19
CA ILE A 61 -18.20 -7.87 12.27
C ILE A 61 -17.81 -8.43 10.90
N THR A 62 -18.68 -8.25 9.92
CA THR A 62 -18.45 -8.69 8.53
C THR A 62 -17.63 -7.68 7.75
N SER A 63 -16.89 -8.14 6.73
CA SER A 63 -15.96 -7.30 5.95
C SER A 63 -16.63 -6.20 5.12
N ASP A 64 -17.93 -6.30 4.88
CA ASP A 64 -18.76 -5.33 4.17
C ASP A 64 -19.41 -4.29 5.11
N SER A 65 -19.33 -4.50 6.44
CA SER A 65 -19.95 -3.63 7.42
C SER A 65 -19.23 -2.29 7.60
N ILE A 66 -19.97 -1.27 8.02
CA ILE A 66 -19.40 0.04 8.41
C ILE A 66 -18.47 -0.13 9.62
N SER A 67 -18.80 -1.01 10.57
CA SER A 67 -17.95 -1.33 11.72
C SER A 67 -16.57 -1.82 11.30
N PHE A 68 -16.49 -2.67 10.25
CA PHE A 68 -15.22 -3.12 9.70
C PHE A 68 -14.40 -1.96 9.11
N ALA A 69 -15.07 -1.02 8.41
CA ALA A 69 -14.41 0.16 7.88
C ALA A 69 -13.82 1.04 8.99
N PHE A 70 -14.54 1.26 10.09
CA PHE A 70 -14.02 1.99 11.25
C PHE A 70 -12.78 1.31 11.86
N LEU A 71 -12.84 0.01 12.07
CA LEU A 71 -11.69 -0.75 12.59
C LEU A 71 -10.46 -0.66 11.65
N TYR A 72 -10.70 -0.75 10.35
CA TYR A 72 -9.62 -0.62 9.37
C TYR A 72 -9.04 0.79 9.36
N GLN A 73 -9.88 1.82 9.49
CA GLN A 73 -9.40 3.20 9.55
C GLN A 73 -8.65 3.51 10.85
N ALA A 74 -8.98 2.88 11.96
CA ALA A 74 -8.16 2.95 13.17
C ALA A 74 -6.73 2.41 12.94
N LEU A 75 -6.60 1.30 12.19
CA LEU A 75 -5.29 0.76 11.81
C LEU A 75 -4.55 1.66 10.80
N HIS A 76 -5.27 2.27 9.87
CA HIS A 76 -4.71 3.24 8.93
C HIS A 76 -4.25 4.51 9.66
N ARG A 77 -5.01 5.00 10.65
CA ARG A 77 -4.59 6.12 11.50
C ARG A 77 -3.28 5.81 12.22
N ARG A 78 -3.17 4.64 12.82
CA ARG A 78 -1.91 4.18 13.42
C ARG A 78 -0.77 4.10 12.39
N GLN A 79 -1.05 3.62 11.18
CA GLN A 79 -0.07 3.58 10.09
C GLN A 79 0.41 5.00 9.72
N PHE A 80 -0.52 5.96 9.63
CA PHE A 80 -0.20 7.38 9.39
C PHE A 80 0.70 7.95 10.49
N GLU A 81 0.37 7.72 11.76
CA GLU A 81 1.16 8.24 12.90
C GLU A 81 2.60 7.70 12.89
N LEU A 82 2.76 6.41 12.56
CA LEU A 82 4.08 5.82 12.37
C LEU A 82 4.81 6.45 11.18
N ALA A 83 4.11 6.62 10.04
CA ALA A 83 4.69 7.25 8.85
C ALA A 83 5.14 8.68 9.15
N ARG A 84 4.28 9.48 9.79
CA ARG A 84 4.56 10.87 10.12
C ARG A 84 5.81 11.00 10.97
N ARG A 85 5.90 10.21 12.05
CA ARG A 85 7.10 10.19 12.91
C ARG A 85 8.38 9.86 12.14
N GLU A 86 8.33 8.88 11.25
CA GLU A 86 9.50 8.47 10.46
C GLU A 86 9.88 9.52 9.40
N LEU A 87 8.88 10.18 8.80
CA LEU A 87 9.08 11.29 7.85
C LEU A 87 9.68 12.51 8.54
N ASP A 88 9.23 12.85 9.75
CA ASP A 88 9.77 13.96 10.56
C ASP A 88 11.24 13.68 10.94
N ASN A 89 11.62 12.41 11.09
CA ASN A 89 13.01 11.96 11.24
C ASN A 89 13.78 11.87 9.90
N LYS A 90 13.25 12.45 8.83
CA LYS A 90 13.89 12.53 7.50
C LYS A 90 14.19 11.17 6.85
N LYS A 91 13.41 10.13 7.19
CA LYS A 91 13.57 8.80 6.61
C LYS A 91 12.76 8.65 5.34
N VAL A 92 13.14 7.65 4.53
CA VAL A 92 12.28 7.13 3.48
C VAL A 92 11.30 6.15 4.11
N VAL A 93 10.01 6.46 4.04
CA VAL A 93 8.93 5.61 4.53
C VAL A 93 8.38 4.81 3.35
N ILE A 94 8.43 3.49 3.45
CA ILE A 94 7.94 2.57 2.42
C ILE A 94 6.65 1.92 2.95
N ALA A 95 5.52 2.31 2.38
CA ALA A 95 4.21 1.79 2.76
C ALA A 95 3.84 0.57 1.91
N ASP A 96 3.71 -0.61 2.55
CA ASP A 96 3.07 -1.78 1.96
C ASP A 96 1.55 -1.58 2.09
N ARG A 97 0.96 -0.95 1.09
CA ARG A 97 -0.36 -0.31 1.03
C ARG A 97 -0.45 1.01 1.81
N TRP A 98 -1.23 1.93 1.25
CA TRP A 98 -1.57 3.22 1.85
C TRP A 98 -3.08 3.48 1.68
N ASN A 99 -3.52 4.74 1.80
CA ASN A 99 -4.92 5.11 1.63
C ASN A 99 -5.59 4.63 0.33
N PRO A 100 -4.92 4.46 -0.83
CA PRO A 100 -5.56 3.91 -2.01
C PRO A 100 -6.25 2.57 -1.78
N SER A 101 -5.67 1.69 -0.98
CA SER A 101 -6.29 0.40 -0.66
C SER A 101 -7.66 0.55 0.01
N PHE A 102 -7.86 1.57 0.85
CA PHE A 102 -9.17 1.85 1.46
C PHE A 102 -10.20 2.19 0.40
N PHE A 103 -9.88 3.11 -0.53
CA PHE A 103 -10.79 3.49 -1.60
C PHE A 103 -11.11 2.34 -2.54
N VAL A 104 -10.12 1.57 -2.98
CA VAL A 104 -10.31 0.42 -3.86
C VAL A 104 -11.33 -0.56 -3.28
N PHE A 105 -11.18 -0.93 -2.00
CA PHE A 105 -12.11 -1.87 -1.39
C PHE A 105 -13.49 -1.26 -1.13
N HIS A 106 -13.57 -0.03 -0.60
CA HIS A 106 -14.84 0.59 -0.23
C HIS A 106 -15.56 1.35 -1.35
N ASN A 107 -14.94 1.55 -2.53
CA ASN A 107 -15.65 1.98 -3.73
C ASN A 107 -16.50 0.87 -4.34
N LEU A 108 -16.04 -0.38 -4.19
CA LEU A 108 -16.64 -1.53 -4.86
C LEU A 108 -17.56 -2.34 -3.96
N PHE A 109 -17.30 -2.34 -2.65
CA PHE A 109 -17.94 -3.29 -1.74
C PHE A 109 -18.34 -2.65 -0.41
N GLY A 110 -19.40 -3.23 0.15
CA GLY A 110 -19.91 -2.87 1.48
C GLY A 110 -20.73 -1.58 1.51
N HIS A 111 -21.23 -1.27 2.70
CA HIS A 111 -22.16 -0.17 2.94
C HIS A 111 -21.56 1.24 2.72
N LEU A 112 -20.27 1.36 2.53
CA LEU A 112 -19.64 2.64 2.19
C LEU A 112 -19.55 2.91 0.67
N ALA A 113 -19.80 1.93 -0.19
CA ALA A 113 -19.75 2.10 -1.63
C ALA A 113 -20.64 3.25 -2.12
N GLU A 114 -21.85 3.34 -1.58
CA GLU A 114 -22.83 4.37 -1.91
C GLU A 114 -22.72 5.66 -1.06
N ARG A 115 -21.68 5.77 -0.21
CA ARG A 115 -21.51 6.88 0.74
C ARG A 115 -20.17 7.62 0.54
N PRO A 116 -19.97 8.29 -0.62
CA PRO A 116 -18.68 8.91 -0.96
C PRO A 116 -18.22 9.97 0.04
N ARG A 117 -19.15 10.75 0.62
CA ARG A 117 -18.84 11.75 1.65
C ARG A 117 -18.30 11.11 2.93
N ALA A 118 -18.94 10.01 3.38
CA ALA A 118 -18.48 9.28 4.57
C ALA A 118 -17.09 8.64 4.32
N ARG A 119 -16.86 8.04 3.15
CA ARG A 119 -15.55 7.51 2.79
C ARG A 119 -14.46 8.59 2.84
N LYS A 120 -14.75 9.75 2.23
CA LYS A 120 -13.79 10.87 2.26
C LYS A 120 -13.51 11.35 3.68
N CYS A 121 -14.54 11.51 4.50
CA CYS A 121 -14.38 11.90 5.91
C CYS A 121 -13.49 10.91 6.68
N LEU A 122 -13.72 9.61 6.50
CA LEU A 122 -12.91 8.57 7.14
C LEU A 122 -11.45 8.58 6.67
N ASP A 123 -11.21 8.84 5.38
CA ASP A 123 -9.86 8.96 4.83
C ASP A 123 -9.16 10.22 5.36
N ASP A 124 -9.85 11.34 5.38
CA ASP A 124 -9.33 12.60 5.91
C ASP A 124 -8.94 12.48 7.39
N LEU A 125 -9.77 11.79 8.21
CA LEU A 125 -9.46 11.51 9.61
C LEU A 125 -8.28 10.55 9.80
N ALA A 126 -8.14 9.57 8.91
CA ALA A 126 -7.08 8.58 9.01
C ALA A 126 -5.71 9.10 8.54
N PHE A 127 -5.68 9.89 7.47
CA PHE A 127 -4.43 10.24 6.78
C PHE A 127 -4.14 11.75 6.72
N GLU A 128 -5.05 12.61 7.17
CA GLU A 128 -4.87 14.09 7.18
C GLU A 128 -4.37 14.65 5.84
N GLY A 129 -4.80 14.04 4.74
CA GLY A 129 -4.38 14.45 3.39
C GLY A 129 -2.94 14.10 3.03
N LEU A 130 -2.18 13.38 3.86
CA LEU A 130 -0.82 12.95 3.55
C LEU A 130 -0.81 11.99 2.35
N LYS A 131 -0.21 12.45 1.26
CA LYS A 131 -0.09 11.70 0.01
C LYS A 131 1.32 11.14 -0.14
N PRO A 132 1.48 9.95 -0.77
CA PRO A 132 2.79 9.48 -1.17
C PRO A 132 3.46 10.42 -2.18
N ASP A 133 4.77 10.60 -2.06
CA ASP A 133 5.59 11.32 -3.04
C ASP A 133 5.70 10.53 -4.35
N ILE A 134 5.63 9.20 -4.24
CA ILE A 134 5.53 8.29 -5.38
C ILE A 134 4.69 7.07 -4.98
N CYS A 135 3.80 6.66 -5.86
CA CYS A 135 2.98 5.46 -5.68
C CYS A 135 3.20 4.50 -6.85
N PHE A 136 3.52 3.24 -6.53
CA PHE A 136 3.68 2.16 -7.50
C PHE A 136 2.47 1.24 -7.46
N LEU A 137 1.88 0.95 -8.63
CA LEU A 137 0.93 -0.14 -8.79
C LEU A 137 1.66 -1.36 -9.39
N LEU A 138 1.81 -2.42 -8.61
CA LEU A 138 2.31 -3.70 -9.09
C LEU A 138 1.20 -4.45 -9.82
N ASN A 139 1.17 -4.30 -11.14
CA ASN A 139 0.16 -4.91 -12.00
C ASN A 139 0.53 -6.35 -12.34
N VAL A 140 -0.36 -7.28 -11.99
CA VAL A 140 -0.23 -8.71 -12.31
C VAL A 140 -1.59 -9.30 -12.63
N PRO A 141 -1.72 -10.23 -13.60
CA PRO A 141 -2.96 -10.94 -13.84
C PRO A 141 -3.45 -11.66 -12.58
N VAL A 142 -4.76 -11.58 -12.32
CA VAL A 142 -5.37 -12.15 -11.11
C VAL A 142 -5.01 -13.63 -10.93
N ARG A 143 -5.06 -14.43 -12.01
CA ARG A 143 -4.66 -15.84 -11.95
C ARG A 143 -3.23 -16.06 -11.49
N THR A 144 -2.28 -15.25 -11.99
CA THR A 144 -0.86 -15.30 -11.58
C THR A 144 -0.70 -14.91 -10.11
N ALA A 145 -1.43 -13.91 -9.65
CA ALA A 145 -1.43 -13.50 -8.25
C ALA A 145 -1.89 -14.63 -7.32
N PHE A 146 -2.97 -15.33 -7.68
CA PHE A 146 -3.44 -16.51 -6.93
C PHE A 146 -2.45 -17.67 -6.95
N GLN A 147 -1.84 -17.98 -8.10
CA GLN A 147 -0.79 -19.02 -8.21
C GLN A 147 0.40 -18.72 -7.28
N ARG A 148 0.77 -17.45 -7.13
CA ARG A 148 1.83 -17.04 -6.20
C ARG A 148 1.42 -17.18 -4.74
N ARG A 149 0.15 -16.90 -4.42
CA ARG A 149 -0.41 -17.06 -3.06
C ARG A 149 -0.50 -18.54 -2.67
N SER A 150 -1.03 -19.40 -3.52
CA SER A 150 -1.18 -20.84 -3.24
C SER A 150 0.16 -21.52 -2.99
N LYS A 151 1.23 -21.12 -3.72
CA LYS A 151 2.58 -21.61 -3.46
C LYS A 151 3.14 -21.22 -2.09
N ARG A 152 2.65 -20.13 -1.48
CA ARG A 152 3.13 -19.66 -0.16
C ARG A 152 2.33 -20.19 1.01
N LYS A 153 1.02 -20.39 0.84
CA LYS A 153 0.07 -20.62 1.94
C LYS A 153 -0.75 -21.89 1.82
N THR A 154 -0.50 -22.74 0.83
CA THR A 154 -1.33 -23.91 0.54
C THR A 154 -2.84 -23.56 0.43
N GLU A 155 -3.17 -22.37 -0.05
CA GLU A 155 -4.54 -21.93 -0.23
C GLU A 155 -5.19 -22.69 -1.39
N PRO A 156 -6.47 -23.06 -1.29
CA PRO A 156 -7.18 -23.74 -2.37
C PRO A 156 -7.23 -22.84 -3.62
N SER A 157 -7.44 -23.45 -4.77
CA SER A 157 -7.65 -22.70 -6.02
C SER A 157 -8.86 -21.79 -5.89
N PRO A 158 -8.76 -20.52 -6.38
CA PRO A 158 -9.86 -19.57 -6.26
C PRO A 158 -11.08 -20.04 -7.05
N ASN A 159 -12.26 -19.87 -6.48
CA ASN A 159 -13.52 -20.07 -7.18
C ASN A 159 -13.81 -18.88 -8.14
N LYS A 160 -14.87 -19.02 -8.96
CA LYS A 160 -15.25 -17.99 -9.95
C LYS A 160 -15.59 -16.65 -9.30
N GLN A 161 -16.22 -16.65 -8.13
CA GLN A 161 -16.63 -15.47 -7.40
C GLN A 161 -15.41 -14.70 -6.89
N GLU A 162 -14.45 -15.39 -6.29
CA GLU A 162 -13.18 -14.81 -5.85
C GLU A 162 -12.39 -14.20 -7.01
N LEU A 163 -12.32 -14.91 -8.15
CA LEU A 163 -11.68 -14.37 -9.35
C LEU A 163 -12.39 -13.12 -9.86
N GLY A 164 -13.72 -13.08 -9.83
CA GLY A 164 -14.53 -11.91 -10.18
C GLY A 164 -14.22 -10.73 -9.25
N PHE A 165 -14.25 -10.96 -7.94
CA PHE A 165 -13.91 -9.97 -6.92
C PHE A 165 -12.53 -9.34 -7.14
N TYR A 166 -11.48 -10.16 -7.32
CA TYR A 166 -10.13 -9.63 -7.54
C TYR A 166 -9.95 -8.95 -8.89
N ARG A 167 -10.74 -9.30 -9.91
CA ARG A 167 -10.76 -8.55 -11.18
C ARG A 167 -11.32 -7.14 -10.99
N SER A 168 -12.41 -6.99 -10.24
CA SER A 168 -12.99 -5.69 -9.92
C SER A 168 -12.00 -4.85 -9.11
N ILE A 169 -11.35 -5.43 -8.11
CA ILE A 169 -10.28 -4.78 -7.33
C ILE A 169 -9.13 -4.32 -8.24
N SER A 170 -8.67 -5.18 -9.14
CA SER A 170 -7.60 -4.84 -10.08
C SER A 170 -7.99 -3.69 -11.02
N ALA A 171 -9.22 -3.71 -11.55
CA ALA A 171 -9.74 -2.65 -12.41
C ALA A 171 -9.81 -1.30 -11.67
N GLU A 172 -10.27 -1.29 -10.41
CA GLU A 172 -10.34 -0.07 -9.60
C GLU A 172 -8.94 0.48 -9.28
N TYR A 173 -7.95 -0.39 -9.02
CA TYR A 173 -6.55 0.04 -8.89
C TYR A 173 -6.05 0.71 -10.16
N HIS A 174 -6.35 0.17 -11.35
CA HIS A 174 -5.96 0.78 -12.62
C HIS A 174 -6.63 2.13 -12.84
N LYS A 175 -7.91 2.25 -12.51
CA LYS A 175 -8.64 3.53 -12.57
C LYS A 175 -7.98 4.58 -11.68
N LEU A 176 -7.73 4.27 -10.41
CA LEU A 176 -7.06 5.17 -9.48
C LEU A 176 -5.63 5.50 -9.91
N ALA A 177 -4.90 4.53 -10.46
CA ALA A 177 -3.55 4.75 -10.95
C ALA A 177 -3.51 5.76 -12.11
N ALA A 178 -4.48 5.67 -13.03
CA ALA A 178 -4.62 6.64 -14.12
C ALA A 178 -5.04 8.03 -13.62
N GLU A 179 -6.01 8.12 -12.69
CA GLU A 179 -6.49 9.37 -12.12
C GLU A 179 -5.43 10.10 -11.26
N LYS A 180 -4.51 9.36 -10.63
CA LYS A 180 -3.51 9.88 -9.69
C LYS A 180 -2.09 9.83 -10.24
N GLU A 181 -1.92 9.50 -11.52
CA GLU A 181 -0.63 9.42 -12.21
C GLU A 181 0.40 8.49 -11.50
N TRP A 182 -0.07 7.34 -10.99
CA TRP A 182 0.83 6.38 -10.36
C TRP A 182 1.69 5.67 -11.40
N VAL A 183 2.84 5.20 -10.95
CA VAL A 183 3.71 4.37 -11.78
C VAL A 183 3.20 2.93 -11.80
N VAL A 184 2.71 2.49 -12.95
CA VAL A 184 2.27 1.09 -13.14
C VAL A 184 3.45 0.25 -13.58
N ILE A 185 3.80 -0.77 -12.78
CA ILE A 185 4.91 -1.70 -13.06
C ILE A 185 4.35 -3.08 -13.41
N ASN A 186 4.81 -3.66 -14.50
CA ASN A 186 4.49 -5.04 -14.85
C ASN A 186 5.12 -6.01 -13.85
N ALA A 187 4.30 -6.52 -12.94
CA ALA A 187 4.74 -7.43 -11.89
C ALA A 187 4.84 -8.90 -12.35
N GLN A 188 4.73 -9.20 -13.66
CA GLN A 188 5.08 -10.50 -14.24
C GLN A 188 6.58 -10.62 -14.51
N LEU A 189 7.29 -9.51 -14.59
CA LEU A 189 8.73 -9.48 -14.77
C LEU A 189 9.47 -10.17 -13.62
N PRO A 190 10.75 -10.56 -13.81
CA PRO A 190 11.59 -11.06 -12.74
C PRO A 190 11.67 -10.07 -11.56
N VAL A 191 11.71 -10.58 -10.34
CA VAL A 191 11.75 -9.77 -9.11
C VAL A 191 12.84 -8.70 -9.14
N LYS A 192 14.03 -9.05 -9.65
CA LYS A 192 15.18 -8.14 -9.76
C LYS A 192 14.91 -6.98 -10.74
N GLU A 193 14.21 -7.25 -11.83
CA GLU A 193 13.88 -6.23 -12.83
C GLU A 193 12.85 -5.23 -12.31
N ILE A 194 11.78 -5.72 -11.62
CA ILE A 194 10.81 -4.87 -10.94
C ILE A 194 11.52 -3.99 -9.91
N HIS A 195 12.42 -4.58 -9.13
CA HIS A 195 13.18 -3.87 -8.11
C HIS A 195 14.08 -2.78 -8.72
N ARG A 196 14.75 -3.06 -9.84
CA ARG A 196 15.57 -2.08 -10.56
C ARG A 196 14.76 -0.87 -11.00
N GLN A 197 13.55 -1.08 -11.55
CA GLN A 197 12.66 0.00 -11.96
C GLN A 197 12.23 0.86 -10.76
N ILE A 198 11.85 0.23 -9.63
CA ILE A 198 11.47 0.94 -8.40
C ILE A 198 12.64 1.79 -7.88
N ILE A 199 13.86 1.23 -7.78
CA ILE A 199 15.06 1.96 -7.33
C ILE A 199 15.31 3.20 -8.19
N LEU A 200 15.25 3.07 -9.51
CA LEU A 200 15.52 4.16 -10.44
C LEU A 200 14.59 5.36 -10.17
N LEU A 201 13.31 5.07 -10.02
CA LEU A 201 12.29 6.09 -9.80
C LEU A 201 12.35 6.69 -8.39
N VAL A 202 12.56 5.88 -7.37
CA VAL A 202 12.73 6.37 -5.99
C VAL A 202 13.97 7.27 -5.89
N LYS A 203 15.09 6.91 -6.55
CA LYS A 203 16.26 7.80 -6.62
C LYS A 203 15.97 9.13 -7.29
N LYS A 204 15.15 9.15 -8.33
CA LYS A 204 14.71 10.38 -9.01
C LYS A 204 13.89 11.24 -8.03
N THR A 205 12.90 10.67 -7.37
CA THR A 205 12.06 11.36 -6.37
C THR A 205 12.89 11.95 -5.23
N LEU A 206 13.86 11.18 -4.70
CA LEU A 206 14.76 11.65 -3.65
C LEU A 206 15.58 12.87 -4.09
N ARG A 207 16.11 12.85 -5.32
CA ARG A 207 16.88 13.99 -5.87
C ARG A 207 16.03 15.23 -6.09
N GLU A 208 14.79 15.04 -6.57
CA GLU A 208 13.84 16.14 -6.79
C GLU A 208 13.45 16.81 -5.46
N LYS A 209 13.13 16.01 -4.44
CA LYS A 209 12.84 16.55 -3.10
C LYS A 209 14.04 17.24 -2.46
N ALA A 210 15.24 16.73 -2.63
CA ALA A 210 16.45 17.37 -2.12
C ALA A 210 16.69 18.75 -2.76
N LYS A 211 16.42 18.91 -4.06
CA LYS A 211 16.55 20.20 -4.77
C LYS A 211 15.56 21.24 -4.27
N ILE A 212 14.31 20.84 -4.02
CA ILE A 212 13.27 21.75 -3.47
C ILE A 212 13.67 22.26 -2.08
N TYR A 213 14.31 21.42 -1.28
CA TYR A 213 14.70 21.77 0.10
C TYR A 213 15.94 22.67 0.18
N ILE A 214 16.82 22.65 -0.83
CA ILE A 214 18.03 23.48 -0.89
C ILE A 214 17.75 24.84 -1.56
N GLY A 215 16.65 24.94 -2.32
CA GLY A 215 16.25 26.17 -3.04
C GLY A 215 15.17 26.99 -2.33
N ALA A 216 14.77 26.60 -1.12
CA ALA A 216 13.83 27.33 -0.27
C ALA A 216 14.55 27.90 0.95
#